data_902b708ea299ae735670630090326450
#
_entry.id   902b708ea299ae735670630090326450
#
_cell.length_a   1.000
_cell.length_b   1.000
_cell.length_c   1.000
_cell.angle_alpha   90.00
_cell.angle_beta   90.00
_cell.angle_gamma   90.00
#
_symmetry.space_group_name_H-M   'P 1'
#
loop_
_entity.id
_entity.type
_entity.pdbx_description
1 polymer ?
#
loop_
_entity_poly.entity_id
_entity_poly.type
_entity_poly.pdbx_seq_one_letter_code
_entity_poly.pdbx_strand_id
1 'polypeptide(L)'
;MKLIERHFYLNKLKNVMGTPDIKVITGIRRSGKSKLLEAFINYIKSSNLNANIIHINYNLLSFDDIKTAIKLNEYVENLYDANKDNFLFIDEVQMCKDFEIAINSFHASEKYDIYITGSNAFLLSNDLATFFTGRTFKIHVFPFSFRECNHVVC
;
A
#
# COMPACT_ATOMS: atom_id res chain seq x y z
N MET A 1 -6.12 13.47 15.85
CA MET A 1 -4.82 12.86 16.17
C MET A 1 -3.80 13.32 15.14
N LYS A 2 -2.72 13.91 15.59
CA LYS A 2 -1.69 14.42 14.69
C LYS A 2 -0.94 13.25 14.06
N LEU A 3 -0.86 13.22 12.73
CA LEU A 3 -0.07 12.23 12.03
C LEU A 3 1.41 12.43 12.34
N ILE A 4 2.09 11.34 12.68
CA ILE A 4 3.54 11.35 12.87
C ILE A 4 4.15 11.02 11.52
N GLU A 5 4.79 11.99 10.89
CA GLU A 5 5.51 11.75 9.66
C GLU A 5 6.79 10.97 9.96
N ARG A 6 6.92 9.82 9.34
CA ARG A 6 8.12 8.99 9.42
C ARG A 6 8.95 9.28 8.17
N HIS A 7 9.69 10.37 8.21
CA HIS A 7 10.43 10.91 7.05
C HIS A 7 11.31 9.89 6.32
N PHE A 8 11.94 8.99 7.06
CA PHE A 8 12.79 7.97 6.46
C PHE A 8 12.01 7.05 5.50
N TYR A 9 10.88 6.52 5.96
CA TYR A 9 10.04 5.63 5.14
C TYR A 9 9.29 6.40 4.07
N LEU A 10 8.84 7.60 4.40
CA LEU A 10 8.15 8.47 3.45
C LEU A 10 9.05 8.81 2.26
N ASN A 11 10.33 9.11 2.50
CA ASN A 11 11.31 9.37 1.45
C ASN A 11 11.55 8.13 0.59
N LYS A 12 11.56 6.94 1.16
CA LYS A 12 11.66 5.70 0.39
C LYS A 12 10.48 5.54 -0.58
N LEU A 13 9.25 5.82 -0.12
CA LEU A 13 8.06 5.78 -0.96
C LEU A 13 8.11 6.82 -2.07
N LYS A 14 8.55 8.04 -1.75
CA LYS A 14 8.71 9.11 -2.75
C LYS A 14 9.71 8.73 -3.84
N ASN A 15 10.81 8.07 -3.46
CA ASN A 15 11.86 7.67 -4.40
C ASN A 15 11.42 6.58 -5.38
N VAL A 16 10.48 5.72 -5.00
CA VAL A 16 10.00 4.62 -5.85
C VAL A 16 8.63 4.92 -6.48
N MET A 17 8.08 6.08 -6.21
CA MET A 17 6.81 6.51 -6.79
C MET A 17 6.91 6.56 -8.32
N GLY A 18 5.90 5.99 -8.98
CA GLY A 18 5.86 5.93 -10.43
C GLY A 18 6.67 4.82 -11.08
N THR A 19 7.44 4.05 -10.31
CA THR A 19 8.14 2.87 -10.84
C THR A 19 7.15 1.73 -11.08
N PRO A 20 7.45 0.77 -11.98
CA PRO A 20 6.52 -0.33 -12.29
C PRO A 20 6.40 -1.38 -11.19
N ASP A 21 7.29 -1.38 -10.19
CA ASP A 21 7.27 -2.38 -9.12
C ASP A 21 6.06 -2.24 -8.22
N ILE A 22 5.57 -3.36 -7.71
CA ILE A 22 4.57 -3.39 -6.64
C ILE A 22 5.27 -3.03 -5.33
N LYS A 23 4.84 -1.94 -4.67
CA LYS A 23 5.43 -1.49 -3.41
C LYS A 23 4.76 -2.23 -2.26
N VAL A 24 5.55 -3.03 -1.54
CA VAL A 24 5.07 -3.88 -0.45
C VAL A 24 5.58 -3.33 0.88
N ILE A 25 4.67 -2.85 1.70
CA ILE A 25 4.97 -2.29 3.02
C ILE A 25 4.65 -3.34 4.08
N THR A 26 5.69 -3.88 4.70
CA THR A 26 5.57 -4.92 5.73
C THR A 26 5.94 -4.36 7.09
N GLY A 27 5.51 -5.05 8.13
CA GLY A 27 5.85 -4.70 9.51
C GLY A 27 4.91 -5.40 10.46
N ILE A 28 5.30 -5.48 11.73
CA ILE A 28 4.44 -6.03 12.76
C ILE A 28 3.21 -5.16 12.94
N ARG A 29 2.18 -5.74 13.53
CA ARG A 29 0.97 -5.01 13.90
C ARG A 29 1.35 -3.82 14.79
N ARG A 30 0.75 -2.65 14.55
CA ARG A 30 1.02 -1.39 15.26
C ARG A 30 2.41 -0.78 14.97
N SER A 31 3.08 -1.18 13.90
CA SER A 31 4.34 -0.56 13.48
C SER A 31 4.16 0.79 12.79
N GLY A 32 2.92 1.21 12.53
CA GLY A 32 2.63 2.48 11.89
C GLY A 32 2.46 2.42 10.37
N LYS A 33 2.28 1.22 9.79
CA LYS A 33 2.13 1.05 8.33
C LYS A 33 0.96 1.85 7.77
N SER A 34 -0.20 1.79 8.41
CA SER A 34 -1.40 2.52 7.94
C SER A 34 -1.21 4.03 8.04
N LYS A 35 -0.55 4.51 9.08
CA LYS A 35 -0.25 5.94 9.24
C LYS A 35 0.77 6.44 8.23
N LEU A 36 1.77 5.61 7.91
CA LEU A 36 2.73 5.91 6.85
C LEU A 36 2.03 6.04 5.50
N LEU A 37 1.15 5.09 5.20
CA LEU A 37 0.37 5.09 3.96
C LEU A 37 -0.50 6.34 3.86
N GLU A 38 -1.17 6.70 4.94
CA GLU A 38 -2.01 7.90 5.04
C GLU A 38 -1.19 9.19 4.80
N ALA A 39 -0.01 9.29 5.41
CA ALA A 39 0.89 10.42 5.21
C ALA A 39 1.34 10.52 3.74
N PHE A 40 1.65 9.39 3.12
CA PHE A 40 2.05 9.36 1.72
C PHE A 40 0.90 9.75 0.78
N ILE A 41 -0.30 9.29 1.04
CA ILE A 41 -1.50 9.68 0.29
C ILE A 41 -1.71 11.20 0.38
N ASN A 42 -1.58 11.78 1.56
CA ASN A 42 -1.69 13.22 1.74
C ASN A 42 -0.62 13.99 0.96
N TYR A 43 0.60 13.48 0.93
CA TYR A 43 1.67 14.03 0.10
C TYR A 43 1.30 14.02 -1.39
N ILE A 44 0.80 12.90 -1.90
CA ILE A 44 0.40 12.79 -3.32
C ILE A 44 -0.72 13.79 -3.64
N LYS A 45 -1.73 13.87 -2.79
CA LYS A 45 -2.86 14.80 -2.99
C LYS A 45 -2.41 16.25 -3.04
N SER A 46 -1.42 16.62 -2.26
CA SER A 46 -0.91 18.01 -2.23
C SER A 46 0.06 18.32 -3.37
N SER A 47 0.76 17.33 -3.90
CA SER A 47 1.80 17.50 -4.92
C SER A 47 1.35 17.19 -6.34
N ASN A 48 0.27 16.43 -6.52
CA ASN A 48 -0.22 16.02 -7.84
C ASN A 48 -1.75 16.21 -7.93
N LEU A 49 -2.18 17.29 -8.56
CA LEU A 49 -3.60 17.61 -8.74
C LEU A 49 -4.29 16.65 -9.74
N ASN A 50 -3.51 15.92 -10.52
CA ASN A 50 -4.02 14.95 -11.49
C ASN A 50 -4.07 13.53 -10.92
N ALA A 51 -3.84 13.34 -9.63
CA ALA A 51 -3.84 12.02 -9.01
C ALA A 51 -5.27 11.51 -8.78
N ASN A 52 -5.50 10.26 -9.18
CA ASN A 52 -6.69 9.51 -8.81
C ASN A 52 -6.29 8.50 -7.73
N ILE A 53 -6.74 8.70 -6.50
CA ILE A 53 -6.39 7.87 -5.36
C ILE A 53 -7.48 6.82 -5.14
N ILE A 54 -7.12 5.55 -5.28
CA ILE A 54 -7.98 4.42 -4.96
C ILE A 54 -7.42 3.79 -3.69
N HIS A 55 -8.12 3.95 -2.56
CA HIS A 55 -7.65 3.51 -1.25
C HIS A 55 -8.63 2.53 -0.64
N ILE A 56 -8.18 1.30 -0.41
CA ILE A 56 -8.94 0.23 0.21
C ILE A 56 -8.27 -0.13 1.53
N ASN A 57 -9.01 -0.03 2.63
CA ASN A 57 -8.54 -0.42 3.95
C ASN A 57 -9.41 -1.53 4.50
N TYR A 58 -8.91 -2.76 4.44
CA TYR A 58 -9.67 -3.94 4.86
C TYR A 58 -9.91 -4.02 6.38
N ASN A 59 -9.36 -3.11 7.17
CA ASN A 59 -9.75 -2.98 8.57
C ASN A 59 -11.14 -2.35 8.74
N LEU A 60 -11.67 -1.73 7.69
CA LEU A 60 -12.96 -1.06 7.72
C LEU A 60 -14.06 -1.96 7.17
N LEU A 61 -15.21 -2.00 7.85
CA LEU A 61 -16.38 -2.79 7.41
C LEU A 61 -16.90 -2.36 6.04
N SER A 62 -16.68 -1.12 5.64
CA SER A 62 -17.11 -0.61 4.33
C SER A 62 -16.49 -1.36 3.16
N PHE A 63 -15.38 -2.08 3.36
CA PHE A 63 -14.72 -2.89 2.33
C PHE A 63 -14.94 -4.39 2.51
N ASP A 64 -15.83 -4.79 3.40
CA ASP A 64 -16.07 -6.21 3.70
C ASP A 64 -16.63 -6.99 2.51
N ASP A 65 -17.36 -6.32 1.63
CA ASP A 65 -17.98 -6.93 0.44
C ASP A 65 -17.01 -7.16 -0.71
N ILE A 66 -15.79 -6.66 -0.64
CA ILE A 66 -14.79 -6.79 -1.72
C ILE A 66 -13.54 -7.57 -1.29
N LYS A 67 -13.73 -8.62 -0.50
CA LYS A 67 -12.64 -9.47 0.02
C LYS A 67 -12.35 -10.70 -0.84
N THR A 68 -12.66 -10.66 -2.13
CA THR A 68 -12.28 -11.69 -3.10
C THR A 68 -11.57 -11.02 -4.28
N ALA A 69 -10.71 -11.76 -4.96
CA ALA A 69 -9.94 -11.24 -6.10
C ALA A 69 -10.85 -10.62 -7.17
N ILE A 70 -11.94 -11.29 -7.52
CA ILE A 70 -12.87 -10.81 -8.55
C ILE A 70 -13.56 -9.51 -8.12
N LYS A 71 -14.07 -9.46 -6.89
CA LYS A 71 -14.77 -8.28 -6.38
C LYS A 71 -13.83 -7.09 -6.18
N LEU A 72 -12.60 -7.37 -5.72
CA LEU A 72 -11.56 -6.35 -5.62
C LEU A 72 -11.25 -5.77 -7.00
N ASN A 73 -11.07 -6.63 -7.99
CA ASN A 73 -10.80 -6.20 -9.36
C ASN A 73 -11.94 -5.31 -9.91
N GLU A 74 -13.19 -5.72 -9.75
CA GLU A 74 -14.35 -4.94 -10.20
C GLU A 74 -14.40 -3.56 -9.54
N TYR A 75 -14.18 -3.50 -8.24
CA TYR A 75 -14.18 -2.25 -7.48
C TYR A 75 -13.10 -1.29 -8.00
N VAL A 76 -11.90 -1.77 -8.17
CA VAL A 76 -10.76 -0.94 -8.62
C VAL A 76 -10.96 -0.47 -10.07
N GLU A 77 -11.38 -1.37 -10.95
CA GLU A 77 -11.62 -1.04 -12.36
C GLU A 77 -12.72 0.02 -12.51
N ASN A 78 -13.74 0.00 -11.66
CA ASN A 78 -14.80 1.00 -11.68
C ASN A 78 -14.31 2.40 -11.25
N LEU A 79 -13.24 2.48 -10.48
CA LEU A 79 -12.66 3.74 -10.02
C LEU A 79 -11.50 4.23 -10.88
N TYR A 80 -11.06 3.42 -11.84
CA TYR A 80 -9.98 3.80 -12.75
C TYR A 80 -10.38 4.99 -13.62
N ASP A 81 -9.46 5.95 -13.77
CA ASP A 81 -9.64 7.12 -14.63
C ASP A 81 -8.48 7.21 -15.62
N ALA A 82 -8.75 6.96 -16.89
CA ALA A 82 -7.74 6.94 -17.95
C ALA A 82 -7.05 8.30 -18.17
N ASN A 83 -7.65 9.39 -17.68
CA ASN A 83 -7.11 10.75 -17.84
C ASN A 83 -6.28 11.20 -16.64
N LYS A 84 -6.11 10.33 -15.66
CA LYS A 84 -5.40 10.67 -14.42
C LYS A 84 -4.28 9.68 -14.10
N ASP A 85 -3.44 10.08 -13.16
CA ASP A 85 -2.42 9.20 -12.59
C ASP A 85 -3.07 8.37 -11.48
N ASN A 86 -3.21 7.06 -11.73
CA ASN A 86 -3.94 6.18 -10.83
C ASN A 86 -3.01 5.54 -9.80
N PHE A 87 -3.26 5.84 -8.53
CA PHE A 87 -2.54 5.27 -7.38
C PHE A 87 -3.46 4.31 -6.65
N LEU A 88 -3.04 3.08 -6.48
CA LEU A 88 -3.81 2.03 -5.80
C LEU A 88 -3.15 1.69 -4.47
N PHE A 89 -3.88 1.89 -3.38
CA PHE A 89 -3.44 1.58 -2.02
C PHE A 89 -4.37 0.54 -1.41
N ILE A 90 -3.80 -0.59 -0.98
CA ILE A 90 -4.58 -1.65 -0.32
C ILE A 90 -3.92 -1.96 1.03
N ASP A 91 -4.60 -1.58 2.10
CA ASP A 91 -4.14 -1.79 3.48
C ASP A 91 -4.68 -3.14 3.99
N GLU A 92 -3.81 -3.93 4.60
CA GLU A 92 -4.09 -5.29 5.08
C GLU A 92 -4.56 -6.23 3.94
N VAL A 93 -3.78 -6.29 2.88
CA VAL A 93 -4.13 -6.99 1.63
C VAL A 93 -4.40 -8.49 1.83
N GLN A 94 -3.78 -9.12 2.84
CA GLN A 94 -3.96 -10.55 3.11
C GLN A 94 -5.39 -10.90 3.55
N MET A 95 -6.20 -9.89 3.93
CA MET A 95 -7.62 -10.11 4.25
C MET A 95 -8.48 -10.35 3.02
N CYS A 96 -7.94 -10.13 1.83
CA CYS A 96 -8.61 -10.44 0.56
C CYS A 96 -8.20 -11.84 0.11
N LYS A 97 -9.18 -12.71 -0.11
CA LYS A 97 -8.91 -14.06 -0.62
C LYS A 97 -8.38 -14.00 -2.05
N ASP A 98 -7.28 -14.72 -2.29
CA ASP A 98 -6.61 -14.77 -3.60
C ASP A 98 -6.15 -13.38 -4.08
N PHE A 99 -5.77 -12.52 -3.15
CA PHE A 99 -5.36 -11.15 -3.47
C PHE A 99 -4.21 -11.11 -4.48
N GLU A 100 -3.30 -12.07 -4.46
CA GLU A 100 -2.14 -12.15 -5.35
C GLU A 100 -2.57 -12.22 -6.81
N ILE A 101 -3.69 -12.86 -7.12
CA ILE A 101 -4.26 -12.93 -8.47
C ILE A 101 -4.70 -11.54 -8.92
N ALA A 102 -5.41 -10.81 -8.05
CA ALA A 102 -5.86 -9.46 -8.35
C ALA A 102 -4.68 -8.49 -8.52
N ILE A 103 -3.69 -8.55 -7.61
CA ILE A 103 -2.52 -7.69 -7.67
C ILE A 103 -1.71 -7.93 -8.94
N ASN A 104 -1.51 -9.18 -9.34
CA ASN A 104 -0.82 -9.48 -10.58
C ASN A 104 -1.58 -8.97 -11.80
N SER A 105 -2.90 -9.04 -11.79
CA SER A 105 -3.74 -8.49 -12.86
C SER A 105 -3.58 -6.97 -12.95
N PHE A 106 -3.60 -6.27 -11.84
CA PHE A 106 -3.38 -4.82 -11.81
C PHE A 106 -1.99 -4.46 -12.30
N HIS A 107 -0.97 -5.21 -11.88
CA HIS A 107 0.41 -5.00 -12.31
C HIS A 107 0.56 -5.22 -13.82
N ALA A 108 -0.02 -6.29 -14.35
CA ALA A 108 0.05 -6.61 -15.78
C ALA A 108 -0.66 -5.57 -16.66
N SER A 109 -1.67 -4.90 -16.14
CA SER A 109 -2.39 -3.86 -16.89
C SER A 109 -1.59 -2.57 -17.08
N GLU A 110 -0.56 -2.34 -16.27
CA GLU A 110 0.29 -1.14 -16.27
C GLU A 110 -0.48 0.17 -16.07
N LYS A 111 -1.65 0.09 -15.43
CA LYS A 111 -2.54 1.25 -15.21
C LYS A 111 -2.35 1.92 -13.87
N TYR A 112 -1.79 1.22 -12.89
CA TYR A 112 -1.77 1.66 -11.50
C TYR A 112 -0.36 1.70 -10.94
N ASP A 113 -0.12 2.67 -10.07
CA ASP A 113 1.01 2.67 -9.15
C ASP A 113 0.53 2.00 -7.87
N ILE A 114 1.05 0.79 -7.57
CA ILE A 114 0.47 -0.14 -6.60
C ILE A 114 1.25 -0.14 -5.29
N TYR A 115 0.53 0.05 -4.17
CA TYR A 115 1.07 0.01 -2.81
C TYR A 115 0.19 -0.91 -1.96
N ILE A 116 0.79 -1.94 -1.37
CA ILE A 116 0.06 -2.86 -0.50
C ILE A 116 0.74 -2.94 0.86
N THR A 117 -0.04 -3.13 1.90
CA THR A 117 0.47 -3.39 3.24
C THR A 117 -0.04 -4.71 3.79
N GLY A 118 0.69 -5.28 4.73
CA GLY A 118 0.29 -6.48 5.43
C GLY A 118 1.29 -6.87 6.51
N SER A 119 0.97 -7.94 7.25
CA SER A 119 1.85 -8.45 8.29
C SER A 119 3.06 -9.18 7.70
N ASN A 120 4.18 -9.19 8.46
CA ASN A 120 5.41 -9.89 8.07
C ASN A 120 5.20 -11.37 7.79
N ALA A 121 4.43 -12.04 8.65
CA ALA A 121 4.22 -13.48 8.52
C ALA A 121 3.61 -13.87 7.18
N PHE A 122 2.79 -13.01 6.63
CA PHE A 122 2.08 -13.26 5.37
C PHE A 122 2.85 -12.76 4.15
N LEU A 123 3.31 -11.51 4.18
CA LEU A 123 3.96 -10.88 3.02
C LEU A 123 5.41 -11.28 2.81
N LEU A 124 6.03 -11.96 3.78
CA LEU A 124 7.37 -12.53 3.67
C LEU A 124 7.36 -14.04 3.44
N SER A 125 6.20 -14.67 3.24
CA SER A 125 6.12 -16.10 2.96
C SER A 125 6.80 -16.44 1.62
N ASN A 126 7.38 -17.63 1.53
CA ASN A 126 8.03 -18.09 0.30
C ASN A 126 7.06 -18.18 -0.87
N ASP A 127 5.79 -18.53 -0.60
CA ASP A 127 4.76 -18.63 -1.63
C ASP A 127 4.52 -17.27 -2.29
N LEU A 128 4.46 -16.21 -1.49
CA LEU A 128 4.27 -14.87 -2.00
C LEU A 128 5.50 -14.36 -2.77
N ALA A 129 6.69 -14.66 -2.25
CA ALA A 129 7.94 -14.32 -2.92
C ALA A 129 8.02 -14.97 -4.32
N THR A 130 7.58 -16.21 -4.45
CA THR A 130 7.50 -16.92 -5.73
C THR A 130 6.49 -16.27 -6.66
N PHE A 131 5.34 -15.89 -6.13
CA PHE A 131 4.24 -15.31 -6.93
C PHE A 131 4.61 -13.95 -7.52
N PHE A 132 5.30 -13.11 -6.75
CA PHE A 132 5.69 -11.76 -7.15
C PHE A 132 7.16 -11.63 -7.55
N THR A 133 7.83 -12.69 -7.93
CA THR A 133 9.28 -12.71 -8.22
C THR A 133 9.71 -11.55 -9.13
N GLY A 134 10.65 -10.74 -8.64
CA GLY A 134 11.24 -9.64 -9.41
C GLY A 134 10.34 -8.46 -9.70
N ARG A 135 9.13 -8.42 -9.12
CA ARG A 135 8.13 -7.36 -9.39
C ARG A 135 7.82 -6.50 -8.18
N THR A 136 8.55 -6.67 -7.08
CA THR A 136 8.25 -5.97 -5.84
C THR A 136 9.41 -5.11 -5.36
N PHE A 137 9.05 -4.01 -4.73
CA PHE A 137 9.94 -3.20 -3.89
C PHE A 137 9.42 -3.29 -2.46
N LYS A 138 10.21 -3.84 -1.54
CA LYS A 138 9.79 -4.09 -0.16
C LYS A 138 10.31 -3.00 0.77
N ILE A 139 9.41 -2.47 1.60
CA ILE A 139 9.74 -1.56 2.69
C ILE A 139 9.30 -2.23 3.98
N HIS A 140 10.27 -2.54 4.86
CA HIS A 140 9.97 -3.10 6.17
C HIS A 140 9.92 -1.98 7.21
N VAL A 141 8.75 -1.80 7.82
CA VAL A 141 8.52 -0.76 8.82
C VAL A 141 8.72 -1.35 10.21
N PHE A 142 9.73 -0.85 10.91
CA PHE A 142 9.99 -1.21 12.30
C PHE A 142 9.10 -0.38 13.22
N PRO A 143 8.82 -0.86 14.45
CA PRO A 143 8.23 -0.02 15.49
C PRO A 143 9.07 1.24 15.66
N PHE A 144 8.50 2.30 16.27
CA PHE A 144 9.18 3.57 16.45
C PHE A 144 10.65 3.40 16.86
N SER A 145 11.56 4.01 16.07
CA SER A 145 12.97 4.05 16.40
C SER A 145 13.21 5.00 17.58
N PHE A 146 14.38 4.88 18.19
CA PHE A 146 14.78 5.77 19.28
C PHE A 146 14.72 7.26 18.88
N ARG A 147 15.07 7.58 17.64
CA ARG A 147 14.99 8.95 17.10
C ARG A 147 13.56 9.44 17.01
N GLU A 148 12.64 8.59 16.60
CA GLU A 148 11.23 8.93 16.50
C GLU A 148 10.61 9.13 17.87
N CYS A 149 10.98 8.30 18.83
CA CYS A 149 10.58 8.44 20.23
C CYS A 149 10.97 9.79 20.83
N ASN A 150 12.15 10.30 20.54
CA ASN A 150 12.61 11.58 21.06
C ASN A 150 11.76 12.77 20.57
N HIS A 151 11.08 12.62 19.45
CA HIS A 151 10.18 13.66 18.92
C HIS A 151 8.74 13.54 19.42
N VAL A 152 8.36 12.43 20.00
CA VAL A 152 6.98 12.11 20.35
C VAL A 152 6.77 11.97 21.86
N VAL A 153 7.80 12.04 22.64
CA VAL A 153 7.76 11.73 24.08
C VAL A 153 7.19 10.33 24.32
N CYS A 154 8.03 9.35 24.19
CA CYS A 154 7.68 7.96 24.50
C CYS A 154 7.34 7.75 25.96
#